data_59ecca18578bbf477520ea682617a62b
#
_entry.id   59ecca18578bbf477520ea682617a62b
#
_cell.length_a   1.000
_cell.length_b   1.000
_cell.length_c   1.000
_cell.angle_alpha   90.00
_cell.angle_beta   90.00
_cell.angle_gamma   90.00
#
_symmetry.space_group_name_H-M   'P 1'
#
loop_
_entity.id
_entity.type
_entity.pdbx_description
1 polymer ?
#
loop_
_entity_poly.entity_id
_entity_poly.type
_entity_poly.pdbx_seq_one_letter_code
_entity_poly.pdbx_strand_id
1 'polypeptide(L)'
;MAERNPMRNLTYYVAVTLDGFIAGPGGEFDAFLAEGDHMGPIWERYRGTAPTRIASAVGFDVEGGPFDTVLMGWNTYGVGLPDQHLASPYEHLRQIVFTRTHEGPEGSDAVTFTGDDPVRTVRALKRQEGRDIWLCGGGALAAALADEIDRLALKINPVMLGDGIPLFGPRPFAPRAWMRTGTQAFESGVILAEYARS
;
A
#
# COMPACT_ATOMS: atom_id res chain seq x y z
N MET A 1 11.25 14.22 31.72
CA MET A 1 11.67 13.36 30.60
C MET A 1 10.55 13.45 29.58
N ALA A 2 10.78 14.05 28.40
CA ALA A 2 9.79 14.05 27.34
C ALA A 2 9.66 12.60 26.85
N GLU A 3 8.47 12.03 26.98
CA GLU A 3 8.13 10.76 26.34
C GLU A 3 8.40 10.90 24.85
N ARG A 4 9.33 10.10 24.32
CA ARG A 4 9.48 9.99 22.87
C ARG A 4 8.19 9.43 22.32
N ASN A 5 7.41 10.26 21.64
CA ASN A 5 6.29 9.78 20.85
C ASN A 5 6.82 8.68 19.90
N PRO A 6 6.23 7.47 19.88
CA PRO A 6 6.71 6.41 19.00
C PRO A 6 6.71 6.92 17.55
N MET A 7 7.82 6.72 16.83
CA MET A 7 7.88 7.09 15.42
C MET A 7 6.83 6.27 14.65
N ARG A 8 6.16 6.90 13.70
CA ARG A 8 5.20 6.25 12.81
C ARG A 8 5.89 5.16 11.99
N ASN A 9 5.26 3.99 11.85
CA ASN A 9 5.79 2.94 11.00
C ASN A 9 5.40 3.17 9.54
N LEU A 10 6.28 2.78 8.63
CA LEU A 10 5.94 2.56 7.23
C LEU A 10 5.57 1.10 7.03
N THR A 11 4.31 0.84 6.71
CA THR A 11 3.79 -0.50 6.42
C THR A 11 3.57 -0.66 4.92
N TYR A 12 4.25 -1.61 4.30
CA TYR A 12 3.95 -2.03 2.94
C TYR A 12 2.83 -3.06 2.98
N TYR A 13 1.59 -2.60 2.74
CA TYR A 13 0.41 -3.46 2.63
C TYR A 13 -0.03 -3.56 1.18
N VAL A 14 0.00 -4.78 0.64
CA VAL A 14 -0.23 -5.03 -0.78
C VAL A 14 -0.73 -6.45 -1.03
N ALA A 15 -1.51 -6.63 -2.10
CA ALA A 15 -1.82 -7.95 -2.67
C ALA A 15 -0.62 -8.45 -3.47
N VAL A 16 -0.33 -9.75 -3.36
CA VAL A 16 0.79 -10.39 -4.05
C VAL A 16 0.40 -11.80 -4.49
N THR A 17 0.95 -12.27 -5.59
CA THR A 17 0.79 -13.63 -6.10
C THR A 17 1.74 -14.61 -5.43
N LEU A 18 1.56 -15.93 -5.64
CA LEU A 18 2.46 -16.97 -5.14
C LEU A 18 3.89 -16.85 -5.71
N ASP A 19 4.02 -16.32 -6.92
CA ASP A 19 5.30 -16.10 -7.61
C ASP A 19 5.85 -14.68 -7.44
N GLY A 20 5.25 -13.86 -6.54
CA GLY A 20 5.84 -12.62 -6.05
C GLY A 20 5.54 -11.37 -6.87
N PHE A 21 4.49 -11.35 -7.68
CA PHE A 21 4.04 -10.19 -8.44
C PHE A 21 2.86 -9.48 -7.75
N ILE A 22 2.80 -8.16 -7.90
CA ILE A 22 1.72 -7.31 -7.38
C ILE A 22 0.74 -6.85 -8.47
N ALA A 23 1.08 -7.07 -9.72
CA ALA A 23 0.25 -6.82 -10.90
C ALA A 23 0.87 -7.53 -12.11
N GLY A 24 0.13 -7.68 -13.18
CA GLY A 24 0.64 -8.08 -14.49
C GLY A 24 1.60 -7.05 -15.10
N PRO A 25 2.21 -7.35 -16.28
CA PRO A 25 3.20 -6.49 -16.91
C PRO A 25 2.65 -5.09 -17.30
N GLY A 26 1.37 -5.01 -17.66
CA GLY A 26 0.65 -3.77 -17.97
C GLY A 26 -0.01 -3.10 -16.77
N GLY A 27 0.14 -3.68 -15.58
CA GLY A 27 -0.51 -3.21 -14.37
C GLY A 27 -1.85 -3.90 -14.06
N GLU A 28 -2.17 -4.98 -14.75
CA GLU A 28 -3.40 -5.76 -14.58
C GLU A 28 -3.44 -6.38 -13.17
N PHE A 29 -4.60 -6.31 -12.51
CA PHE A 29 -4.80 -6.86 -11.15
C PHE A 29 -6.11 -7.64 -11.00
N ASP A 30 -6.83 -7.86 -12.08
CA ASP A 30 -8.10 -8.59 -12.15
C ASP A 30 -7.98 -10.08 -11.81
N ALA A 31 -6.76 -10.64 -11.87
CA ALA A 31 -6.47 -11.99 -11.41
C ALA A 31 -6.50 -12.13 -9.87
N PHE A 32 -6.44 -11.03 -9.11
CA PHE A 32 -6.53 -11.08 -7.65
C PHE A 32 -7.97 -11.25 -7.19
N LEU A 33 -8.18 -12.04 -6.14
CA LEU A 33 -9.51 -12.29 -5.60
C LEU A 33 -10.09 -11.01 -4.96
N ALA A 34 -11.16 -10.49 -5.57
CA ALA A 34 -11.91 -9.33 -5.12
C ALA A 34 -13.08 -9.71 -4.17
N GLU A 35 -13.43 -11.00 -4.08
CA GLU A 35 -14.51 -11.53 -3.27
C GLU A 35 -14.04 -12.75 -2.48
N GLY A 36 -14.69 -13.03 -1.35
CA GLY A 36 -14.42 -14.18 -0.51
C GLY A 36 -14.39 -13.86 0.98
N ASP A 37 -14.22 -14.91 1.79
CA ASP A 37 -14.20 -14.85 3.26
C ASP A 37 -13.07 -14.01 3.85
N HIS A 38 -12.04 -13.74 3.06
CA HIS A 38 -10.90 -12.89 3.45
C HIS A 38 -11.21 -11.40 3.46
N MET A 39 -12.21 -10.94 2.67
CA MET A 39 -12.42 -9.50 2.44
C MET A 39 -12.82 -8.76 3.72
N GLY A 40 -13.85 -9.23 4.43
CA GLY A 40 -14.33 -8.60 5.67
C GLY A 40 -13.23 -8.49 6.74
N PRO A 41 -12.61 -9.61 7.16
CA PRO A 41 -11.54 -9.58 8.17
C PRO A 41 -10.34 -8.72 7.79
N ILE A 42 -9.93 -8.72 6.52
CA ILE A 42 -8.81 -7.89 6.07
C ILE A 42 -9.19 -6.41 6.06
N TRP A 43 -10.39 -6.05 5.60
CA TRP A 43 -10.87 -4.68 5.63
C TRP A 43 -11.00 -4.14 7.05
N GLU A 44 -11.49 -4.95 7.99
CA GLU A 44 -11.54 -4.56 9.40
C GLU A 44 -10.13 -4.31 9.98
N ARG A 45 -9.17 -5.19 9.67
CA ARG A 45 -7.80 -5.08 10.16
C ARG A 45 -7.04 -3.90 9.57
N TYR A 46 -7.23 -3.66 8.26
CA TYR A 46 -6.61 -2.58 7.48
C TYR A 46 -7.66 -1.56 7.04
N ARG A 47 -8.56 -1.21 7.94
CA ARG A 47 -9.58 -0.19 7.71
C ARG A 47 -8.94 1.09 7.18
N GLY A 48 -9.55 1.70 6.18
CA GLY A 48 -9.01 2.86 5.49
C GLY A 48 -8.14 2.54 4.26
N THR A 49 -7.91 1.25 3.93
CA THR A 49 -7.19 0.89 2.70
C THR A 49 -8.11 0.58 1.51
N ALA A 50 -9.42 0.56 1.72
CA ALA A 50 -10.38 0.55 0.63
C ALA A 50 -10.56 1.98 0.09
N PRO A 51 -10.64 2.18 -1.25
CA PRO A 51 -10.97 3.48 -1.81
C PRO A 51 -12.29 4.01 -1.26
N THR A 52 -12.33 5.29 -0.90
CA THR A 52 -13.47 5.94 -0.22
C THR A 52 -14.80 5.66 -0.91
N ARG A 53 -14.83 5.79 -2.25
CA ARG A 53 -16.04 5.57 -3.04
C ARG A 53 -16.51 4.11 -3.01
N ILE A 54 -15.57 3.14 -3.08
CA ILE A 54 -15.89 1.71 -3.02
C ILE A 54 -16.43 1.35 -1.64
N ALA A 55 -15.77 1.79 -0.59
CA ALA A 55 -16.22 1.56 0.79
C ALA A 55 -17.62 2.14 1.03
N SER A 56 -17.88 3.37 0.59
CA SER A 56 -19.20 4.00 0.69
C SER A 56 -20.29 3.24 -0.05
N ALA A 57 -19.98 2.69 -1.23
CA ALA A 57 -20.94 1.94 -2.03
C ALA A 57 -21.41 0.63 -1.35
N VAL A 58 -20.55 0.03 -0.51
CA VAL A 58 -20.86 -1.17 0.26
C VAL A 58 -21.18 -0.90 1.73
N GLY A 59 -21.28 0.38 2.13
CA GLY A 59 -21.58 0.78 3.49
C GLY A 59 -20.48 0.47 4.51
N PHE A 60 -19.22 0.37 4.08
CA PHE A 60 -18.10 0.10 4.95
C PHE A 60 -17.47 1.41 5.46
N ASP A 61 -17.31 1.51 6.78
CA ASP A 61 -16.66 2.66 7.41
C ASP A 61 -15.14 2.56 7.29
N VAL A 62 -14.51 3.58 6.72
CA VAL A 62 -13.06 3.67 6.50
C VAL A 62 -12.32 4.40 7.63
N GLU A 63 -13.05 5.02 8.55
CA GLU A 63 -12.46 5.81 9.63
C GLU A 63 -11.81 4.93 10.73
N GLY A 64 -10.90 5.49 11.47
CA GLY A 64 -10.27 4.84 12.63
C GLY A 64 -9.30 3.71 12.31
N GLY A 65 -8.92 3.52 11.04
CA GLY A 65 -7.94 2.50 10.63
C GLY A 65 -6.50 2.78 11.12
N PRO A 66 -5.56 1.87 10.87
CA PRO A 66 -4.19 1.99 11.36
C PRO A 66 -3.38 3.10 10.68
N PHE A 67 -3.85 3.61 9.54
CA PHE A 67 -3.15 4.59 8.73
C PHE A 67 -3.86 5.95 8.70
N ASP A 68 -3.10 7.02 8.50
CA ASP A 68 -3.61 8.36 8.18
C ASP A 68 -2.95 8.94 6.90
N THR A 69 -1.98 8.25 6.37
CA THR A 69 -1.21 8.69 5.19
C THR A 69 -1.00 7.50 4.26
N VAL A 70 -1.22 7.71 2.96
CA VAL A 70 -0.92 6.73 1.91
C VAL A 70 0.13 7.27 0.94
N LEU A 71 1.07 6.40 0.57
CA LEU A 71 2.12 6.68 -0.41
C LEU A 71 1.91 5.81 -1.64
N MET A 72 1.92 6.43 -2.82
CA MET A 72 1.71 5.78 -4.11
C MET A 72 2.76 6.23 -5.12
N GLY A 73 3.20 5.34 -5.99
CA GLY A 73 3.81 5.73 -7.26
C GLY A 73 2.72 6.14 -8.27
N TRP A 74 3.12 6.87 -9.32
CA TRP A 74 2.18 7.33 -10.35
C TRP A 74 1.31 6.20 -10.94
N ASN A 75 1.90 5.06 -11.31
CA ASN A 75 1.14 3.97 -11.91
C ASN A 75 0.12 3.37 -10.93
N THR A 76 0.46 3.29 -9.63
CA THR A 76 -0.46 2.81 -8.58
C THR A 76 -1.62 3.79 -8.39
N TYR A 77 -1.35 5.09 -8.39
CA TYR A 77 -2.37 6.13 -8.36
C TYR A 77 -3.26 6.08 -9.60
N GLY A 78 -2.65 5.89 -10.78
CA GLY A 78 -3.32 5.87 -12.07
C GLY A 78 -4.30 4.72 -12.29
N VAL A 79 -4.21 3.66 -11.50
CA VAL A 79 -5.11 2.49 -11.59
C VAL A 79 -6.59 2.88 -11.50
N GLY A 80 -6.92 3.88 -10.68
CA GLY A 80 -8.31 4.33 -10.50
C GLY A 80 -8.77 5.43 -11.45
N LEU A 81 -7.89 5.99 -12.28
CA LEU A 81 -8.19 7.19 -13.07
C LEU A 81 -9.07 6.96 -14.32
N PRO A 82 -8.84 5.91 -15.16
CA PRO A 82 -9.50 5.82 -16.46
C PRO A 82 -11.02 5.61 -16.36
N ASP A 83 -11.46 4.71 -15.50
CA ASP A 83 -12.85 4.23 -15.48
C ASP A 83 -13.67 4.73 -14.31
N GLN A 84 -13.03 5.32 -13.29
CA GLN A 84 -13.69 5.62 -12.02
C GLN A 84 -13.67 7.10 -11.64
N HIS A 85 -13.02 7.97 -12.42
CA HIS A 85 -12.86 9.40 -12.12
C HIS A 85 -12.38 9.66 -10.68
N LEU A 86 -11.52 8.76 -10.16
CA LEU A 86 -11.02 8.84 -8.79
C LEU A 86 -9.76 9.70 -8.73
N ALA A 87 -9.91 11.00 -8.94
CA ALA A 87 -8.81 11.94 -8.75
C ALA A 87 -8.28 11.95 -7.30
N SER A 88 -9.09 11.52 -6.34
CA SER A 88 -8.73 11.37 -4.91
C SER A 88 -9.27 10.03 -4.37
N PRO A 89 -8.56 8.90 -4.59
CA PRO A 89 -9.09 7.58 -4.23
C PRO A 89 -9.28 7.36 -2.72
N TYR A 90 -8.47 8.02 -1.88
CA TYR A 90 -8.47 7.84 -0.42
C TYR A 90 -8.68 9.17 0.30
N GLU A 91 -9.87 9.80 0.12
CA GLU A 91 -10.19 11.14 0.64
C GLU A 91 -10.03 11.26 2.16
N HIS A 92 -10.19 10.16 2.89
CA HIS A 92 -10.03 10.06 4.34
C HIS A 92 -8.56 9.97 4.78
N LEU A 93 -7.60 9.90 3.85
CA LEU A 93 -6.16 9.83 4.13
C LEU A 93 -5.42 11.01 3.50
N ARG A 94 -4.30 11.40 4.11
CA ARG A 94 -3.31 12.22 3.42
C ARG A 94 -2.68 11.41 2.30
N GLN A 95 -2.81 11.87 1.06
CA GLN A 95 -2.35 11.16 -0.14
C GLN A 95 -1.10 11.83 -0.71
N ILE A 96 -0.04 11.04 -0.94
CA ILE A 96 1.20 11.51 -1.55
C ILE A 96 1.55 10.59 -2.72
N VAL A 97 1.64 11.16 -3.91
CA VAL A 97 1.98 10.48 -5.16
C VAL A 97 3.36 10.91 -5.62
N PHE A 98 4.27 9.94 -5.71
CA PHE A 98 5.62 10.18 -6.22
C PHE A 98 5.63 10.09 -7.75
N THR A 99 5.97 11.21 -8.38
CA THR A 99 6.10 11.36 -9.82
C THR A 99 7.11 12.46 -10.14
N ARG A 100 7.85 12.30 -11.25
CA ARG A 100 8.80 13.30 -11.74
C ARG A 100 8.34 13.99 -13.03
N THR A 101 7.32 13.46 -13.67
CA THR A 101 6.94 13.83 -15.03
C THR A 101 5.45 14.09 -15.21
N HIS A 102 4.63 13.81 -14.20
CA HIS A 102 3.19 13.94 -14.31
C HIS A 102 2.67 14.96 -13.29
N GLU A 103 1.68 15.72 -13.74
CA GLU A 103 0.88 16.60 -12.89
C GLU A 103 -0.42 15.88 -12.49
N GLY A 104 -1.03 16.32 -11.40
CA GLY A 104 -2.31 15.77 -10.96
C GLY A 104 -3.43 16.13 -11.93
N PRO A 105 -4.40 15.22 -12.12
CA PRO A 105 -5.59 15.52 -12.92
C PRO A 105 -6.47 16.55 -12.21
N GLU A 106 -7.42 17.12 -12.96
CA GLU A 106 -8.47 17.99 -12.39
C GLU A 106 -9.21 17.27 -11.26
N GLY A 107 -9.49 17.98 -10.16
CA GLY A 107 -10.15 17.42 -8.97
C GLY A 107 -9.23 16.65 -8.02
N SER A 108 -7.91 16.68 -8.23
CA SER A 108 -6.93 16.02 -7.34
C SER A 108 -6.32 16.95 -6.27
N ASP A 109 -6.98 18.06 -5.95
CA ASP A 109 -6.46 19.08 -5.01
C ASP A 109 -6.12 18.53 -3.62
N ALA A 110 -6.78 17.44 -3.20
CA ALA A 110 -6.51 16.75 -1.94
C ALA A 110 -5.29 15.79 -2.01
N VAL A 111 -4.65 15.65 -3.19
CA VAL A 111 -3.52 14.75 -3.41
C VAL A 111 -2.24 15.58 -3.59
N THR A 112 -1.21 15.25 -2.85
CA THR A 112 0.11 15.87 -3.03
C THR A 112 0.91 15.10 -4.09
N PHE A 113 1.24 15.73 -5.21
CA PHE A 113 2.16 15.19 -6.21
C PHE A 113 3.55 15.75 -5.96
N THR A 114 4.57 14.89 -5.94
CA THR A 114 5.94 15.32 -5.64
C THR A 114 7.00 14.54 -6.41
N GLY A 115 8.03 15.25 -6.86
CA GLY A 115 9.27 14.70 -7.40
C GLY A 115 10.37 14.55 -6.36
N ASP A 116 10.09 14.83 -5.09
CA ASP A 116 11.06 14.76 -4.00
C ASP A 116 11.59 13.33 -3.80
N ASP A 117 12.73 13.22 -3.14
CA ASP A 117 13.31 11.95 -2.74
C ASP A 117 12.37 11.21 -1.77
N PRO A 118 11.89 10.00 -2.12
CA PRO A 118 10.95 9.24 -1.30
C PRO A 118 11.48 8.93 0.09
N VAL A 119 12.79 8.64 0.22
CA VAL A 119 13.42 8.30 1.51
C VAL A 119 13.40 9.51 2.43
N ARG A 120 13.78 10.69 1.92
CA ARG A 120 13.70 11.96 2.68
C ARG A 120 12.28 12.26 3.14
N THR A 121 11.31 12.10 2.24
CA THR A 121 9.89 12.34 2.53
C THR A 121 9.40 11.41 3.63
N VAL A 122 9.65 10.10 3.52
CA VAL A 122 9.25 9.11 4.53
C VAL A 122 9.89 9.41 5.88
N ARG A 123 11.18 9.69 5.92
CA ARG A 123 11.87 10.04 7.17
C ARG A 123 11.30 11.31 7.83
N ALA A 124 10.86 12.27 7.04
CA ALA A 124 10.19 13.47 7.56
C ALA A 124 8.80 13.13 8.11
N LEU A 125 8.03 12.31 7.41
CA LEU A 125 6.69 11.84 7.85
C LEU A 125 6.77 11.02 9.14
N LYS A 126 7.74 10.11 9.27
CA LYS A 126 7.91 9.29 10.47
C LYS A 126 8.17 10.11 11.75
N ARG A 127 8.70 11.32 11.61
CA ARG A 127 8.95 12.24 12.74
C ARG A 127 7.76 13.12 13.11
N GLN A 128 6.70 13.11 12.30
CA GLN A 128 5.46 13.84 12.58
C GLN A 128 4.58 13.02 13.53
N GLU A 129 3.68 13.70 14.22
CA GLU A 129 2.59 13.03 14.93
C GLU A 129 1.58 12.44 13.93
N GLY A 130 0.94 11.36 14.34
CA GLY A 130 -0.08 10.69 13.53
C GLY A 130 -0.04 9.18 13.65
N ARG A 131 -0.93 8.52 12.89
CA ARG A 131 -0.98 7.06 12.75
C ARG A 131 0.11 6.58 11.78
N ASP A 132 0.19 5.27 11.57
CA ASP A 132 1.17 4.68 10.66
C ASP A 132 0.95 5.14 9.20
N ILE A 133 1.97 4.95 8.38
CA ILE A 133 2.01 5.32 6.97
C ILE A 133 1.83 4.05 6.14
N TRP A 134 0.88 4.07 5.21
CA TRP A 134 0.66 2.99 4.28
C TRP A 134 1.45 3.21 2.98
N LEU A 135 2.36 2.31 2.65
CA LEU A 135 2.90 2.19 1.30
C LEU A 135 1.95 1.28 0.49
N CYS A 136 1.17 1.89 -0.40
CA CYS A 136 0.26 1.18 -1.29
C CYS A 136 1.03 0.49 -2.44
N GLY A 137 2.06 1.15 -2.95
CA GLY A 137 2.90 0.59 -4.01
C GLY A 137 3.29 1.63 -5.06
N GLY A 138 3.85 1.29 -6.24
CA GLY A 138 4.18 -0.05 -6.74
C GLY A 138 5.59 -0.52 -6.40
N GLY A 139 6.00 -1.60 -7.04
CA GLY A 139 7.26 -2.27 -6.75
C GLY A 139 8.51 -1.40 -6.86
N ALA A 140 8.55 -0.45 -7.78
CA ALA A 140 9.68 0.49 -7.91
C ALA A 140 9.79 1.42 -6.68
N LEU A 141 8.66 1.96 -6.19
CA LEU A 141 8.63 2.78 -4.98
C LEU A 141 8.95 1.94 -3.75
N ALA A 142 8.44 0.70 -3.68
CA ALA A 142 8.78 -0.24 -2.60
C ALA A 142 10.27 -0.59 -2.59
N ALA A 143 10.91 -0.76 -3.75
CA ALA A 143 12.35 -0.97 -3.85
C ALA A 143 13.16 0.23 -3.34
N ALA A 144 12.75 1.45 -3.73
CA ALA A 144 13.39 2.69 -3.28
C ALA A 144 13.27 2.90 -1.76
N LEU A 145 12.13 2.49 -1.18
CA LEU A 145 11.83 2.63 0.25
C LEU A 145 12.15 1.38 1.08
N ALA A 146 12.75 0.33 0.50
CA ALA A 146 12.93 -0.94 1.18
C ALA A 146 13.68 -0.85 2.52
N ASP A 147 14.53 0.16 2.67
CA ASP A 147 15.29 0.42 3.89
C ASP A 147 14.50 1.19 4.94
N GLU A 148 13.41 1.78 4.54
CA GLU A 148 12.51 2.55 5.41
C GLU A 148 11.25 1.77 5.81
N ILE A 149 10.95 0.64 5.15
CA ILE A 149 9.79 -0.20 5.49
C ILE A 149 10.03 -0.87 6.84
N ASP A 150 9.12 -0.66 7.78
CA ASP A 150 9.15 -1.25 9.13
C ASP A 150 8.32 -2.52 9.21
N ARG A 151 7.22 -2.59 8.45
CA ARG A 151 6.29 -3.72 8.44
C ARG A 151 5.90 -4.10 7.02
N LEU A 152 5.69 -5.41 6.82
CA LEU A 152 5.06 -5.96 5.62
C LEU A 152 3.73 -6.59 6.02
N ALA A 153 2.70 -6.33 5.23
CA ALA A 153 1.41 -7.00 5.32
C ALA A 153 1.04 -7.47 3.91
N LEU A 154 1.22 -8.74 3.66
CA LEU A 154 1.10 -9.34 2.35
C LEU A 154 -0.23 -10.12 2.27
N LYS A 155 -1.14 -9.67 1.41
CA LYS A 155 -2.32 -10.43 1.01
C LYS A 155 -1.93 -11.38 -0.12
N ILE A 156 -1.46 -12.58 0.22
CA ILE A 156 -0.99 -13.58 -0.72
C ILE A 156 -2.19 -14.25 -1.36
N ASN A 157 -2.37 -14.04 -2.66
CA ASN A 157 -3.43 -14.66 -3.44
C ASN A 157 -2.98 -16.00 -4.03
N PRO A 158 -3.85 -17.01 -4.11
CA PRO A 158 -3.53 -18.36 -4.60
C PRO A 158 -3.46 -18.38 -6.14
N VAL A 159 -2.68 -17.49 -6.74
CA VAL A 159 -2.53 -17.31 -8.19
C VAL A 159 -1.06 -17.11 -8.55
N MET A 160 -0.67 -17.53 -9.74
CA MET A 160 0.63 -17.26 -10.37
C MET A 160 0.38 -16.48 -11.65
N LEU A 161 1.19 -15.47 -11.92
CA LEU A 161 1.12 -14.66 -13.15
C LEU A 161 2.20 -15.07 -14.16
N GLY A 162 3.34 -15.60 -13.71
CA GLY A 162 4.47 -15.96 -14.57
C GLY A 162 5.36 -14.79 -14.97
N ASP A 163 4.76 -13.60 -15.13
CA ASP A 163 5.44 -12.33 -15.39
C ASP A 163 4.61 -11.18 -14.81
N GLY A 164 5.25 -10.04 -14.50
CA GLY A 164 4.54 -8.91 -13.94
C GLY A 164 5.42 -7.90 -13.20
N ILE A 165 4.75 -7.02 -12.48
CA ILE A 165 5.39 -6.04 -11.58
C ILE A 165 5.75 -6.76 -10.28
N PRO A 166 7.05 -6.91 -9.96
CA PRO A 166 7.45 -7.64 -8.75
C PRO A 166 7.10 -6.87 -7.47
N LEU A 167 6.94 -7.60 -6.36
CA LEU A 167 6.69 -7.04 -5.02
C LEU A 167 7.71 -5.94 -4.66
N PHE A 168 8.98 -6.17 -4.97
CA PHE A 168 10.01 -5.17 -4.95
C PHE A 168 10.67 -5.11 -6.34
N GLY A 169 10.75 -3.92 -6.92
CA GLY A 169 11.48 -3.70 -8.16
C GLY A 169 12.98 -4.01 -8.03
N PRO A 170 13.75 -3.91 -9.12
CA PRO A 170 15.18 -4.18 -9.12
C PRO A 170 15.92 -3.40 -8.03
N ARG A 171 16.77 -4.09 -7.29
CA ARG A 171 17.61 -3.53 -6.23
C ARG A 171 18.87 -4.38 -6.06
N PRO A 172 19.96 -3.81 -5.50
CA PRO A 172 21.16 -4.58 -5.17
C PRO A 172 20.86 -5.73 -4.23
N PHE A 173 21.63 -6.83 -4.37
CA PHE A 173 21.54 -7.97 -3.45
C PHE A 173 21.91 -7.52 -2.03
N ALA A 174 20.91 -7.54 -1.13
CA ALA A 174 21.05 -7.17 0.27
C ALA A 174 20.02 -7.96 1.09
N PRO A 175 20.38 -9.16 1.59
CA PRO A 175 19.48 -10.00 2.37
C PRO A 175 19.09 -9.31 3.68
N ARG A 176 17.82 -9.45 4.09
CA ARG A 176 17.28 -8.88 5.32
C ARG A 176 16.37 -9.91 5.98
N ALA A 177 16.53 -10.05 7.27
CA ALA A 177 15.66 -10.87 8.07
C ALA A 177 14.38 -10.08 8.45
N TRP A 178 13.27 -10.80 8.51
CA TRP A 178 11.98 -10.31 8.95
C TRP A 178 11.42 -11.28 9.99
N MET A 179 10.83 -10.74 11.03
CA MET A 179 10.14 -11.53 12.05
C MET A 179 8.66 -11.60 11.69
N ARG A 180 8.11 -12.81 11.57
CA ARG A 180 6.66 -12.98 11.36
C ARG A 180 5.91 -12.55 12.63
N THR A 181 4.97 -11.62 12.48
CA THR A 181 4.14 -11.08 13.56
C THR A 181 2.70 -11.60 13.52
N GLY A 182 2.23 -12.06 12.38
CA GLY A 182 0.88 -12.60 12.21
C GLY A 182 0.74 -13.44 10.95
N THR A 183 -0.24 -14.34 10.96
CA THR A 183 -0.67 -15.07 9.77
C THR A 183 -2.13 -15.47 9.94
N GLN A 184 -2.94 -15.25 8.91
CA GLN A 184 -4.32 -15.71 8.83
C GLN A 184 -4.56 -16.34 7.46
N ALA A 185 -5.00 -17.58 7.44
CA ALA A 185 -5.41 -18.28 6.22
C ALA A 185 -6.94 -18.27 6.11
N PHE A 186 -7.43 -18.21 4.88
CA PHE A 186 -8.84 -18.13 4.53
C PHE A 186 -9.25 -19.30 3.63
N GLU A 187 -10.55 -19.67 3.63
CA GLU A 187 -11.08 -20.74 2.78
C GLU A 187 -10.95 -20.41 1.29
N SER A 188 -10.97 -19.13 0.93
CA SER A 188 -10.66 -18.64 -0.42
C SER A 188 -9.24 -18.98 -0.91
N GLY A 189 -8.38 -19.50 -0.04
CA GLY A 189 -6.96 -19.74 -0.32
C GLY A 189 -6.05 -18.53 -0.11
N VAL A 190 -6.61 -17.34 0.16
CA VAL A 190 -5.84 -16.15 0.48
C VAL A 190 -5.16 -16.34 1.84
N ILE A 191 -3.92 -15.85 1.95
CA ILE A 191 -3.19 -15.79 3.22
C ILE A 191 -2.80 -14.34 3.48
N LEU A 192 -3.19 -13.80 4.62
CA LEU A 192 -2.63 -12.56 5.14
C LEU A 192 -1.40 -12.91 5.99
N ALA A 193 -0.22 -12.49 5.55
CA ALA A 193 1.04 -12.72 6.24
C ALA A 193 1.67 -11.38 6.65
N GLU A 194 2.00 -11.24 7.94
CA GLU A 194 2.50 -10.01 8.51
C GLU A 194 3.88 -10.19 9.11
N TYR A 195 4.73 -9.22 8.86
CA TYR A 195 6.12 -9.22 9.31
C TYR A 195 6.52 -7.85 9.82
N ALA A 196 7.41 -7.82 10.81
CA ALA A 196 8.14 -6.64 11.25
C ALA A 196 9.63 -6.80 10.97
N ARG A 197 10.31 -5.68 10.81
CA ARG A 197 11.77 -5.66 10.70
C ARG A 197 12.39 -6.19 12.00
N SER A 198 13.39 -7.07 11.88
CA SER A 198 14.18 -7.58 12.99
C SER A 198 15.13 -6.54 13.53
#